data_5a002429c06027aaaa5431864f7a70b3
#
_entry.id   5a002429c06027aaaa5431864f7a70b3
#
_cell.length_a   1.000
_cell.length_b   1.000
_cell.length_c   1.000
_cell.angle_alpha   90.00
_cell.angle_beta   90.00
_cell.angle_gamma   90.00
#
_symmetry.space_group_name_H-M   'P 1'
#
loop_
_entity.id
_entity.type
_entity.pdbx_description
1 polymer ?
#
loop_
_entity_poly.entity_id
_entity_poly.type
_entity_poly.pdbx_seq_one_letter_code
_entity_poly.pdbx_strand_id
1 'polypeptide(L)'
;MKVLAFHGTDYDVAQKIDHEGFISKPSLEHWLGNAIYFYIDELLAKWWTTRPSNKFGTTIKKPALIKAYISVEDDRVLDLRKLDDYNTFIKWENEYKKQKKEKTNKEHMDCPIDSKEYRCALFDSIFRNKGIDVIVGCFHKPNQPYFTTDKIHDILRRLELTYTEIQVAVKAEKQKEIITIVDIYKQNSV
;
A
#
# COMPACT_ATOMS: atom_id res chain seq x y z
N MET A 1 -15.69 -0.58 6.86
CA MET A 1 -15.22 -1.16 5.56
C MET A 1 -14.97 -2.66 5.73
N LYS A 2 -15.34 -3.48 4.74
CA LYS A 2 -14.93 -4.89 4.65
C LYS A 2 -14.54 -5.19 3.20
N VAL A 3 -13.31 -5.63 2.95
CA VAL A 3 -12.80 -5.90 1.61
C VAL A 3 -11.97 -7.17 1.59
N LEU A 4 -12.08 -7.95 0.50
CA LEU A 4 -11.20 -9.06 0.20
C LEU A 4 -9.95 -8.52 -0.48
N ALA A 5 -8.77 -8.91 0.01
CA ALA A 5 -7.49 -8.42 -0.48
C ALA A 5 -6.42 -9.51 -0.47
N PHE A 6 -5.33 -9.27 -1.19
CA PHE A 6 -4.28 -10.25 -1.45
C PHE A 6 -2.91 -9.68 -1.12
N HIS A 7 -2.08 -10.48 -0.46
CA HIS A 7 -0.68 -10.15 -0.17
C HIS A 7 0.24 -11.18 -0.82
N GLY A 8 1.11 -10.72 -1.71
CA GLY A 8 2.08 -11.57 -2.39
C GLY A 8 3.37 -11.70 -1.57
N THR A 9 3.82 -12.93 -1.32
CA THR A 9 5.04 -13.20 -0.54
C THR A 9 5.66 -14.57 -0.91
N ASP A 10 6.69 -14.99 -0.20
CA ASP A 10 7.23 -16.35 -0.26
C ASP A 10 6.38 -17.30 0.59
N TYR A 11 6.21 -18.55 0.15
CA TYR A 11 5.36 -19.53 0.83
C TYR A 11 5.78 -19.80 2.27
N ASP A 12 7.09 -19.94 2.51
CA ASP A 12 7.59 -20.22 3.86
C ASP A 12 7.38 -19.01 4.78
N VAL A 13 7.39 -17.79 4.22
CA VAL A 13 7.02 -16.56 4.93
C VAL A 13 5.51 -16.49 5.17
N ALA A 14 4.69 -16.89 4.20
CA ALA A 14 3.24 -16.92 4.35
C ALA A 14 2.80 -17.84 5.50
N GLN A 15 3.42 -19.02 5.62
CA GLN A 15 3.16 -19.94 6.74
C GLN A 15 3.53 -19.33 8.10
N LYS A 16 4.63 -18.59 8.18
CA LYS A 16 5.00 -17.88 9.42
C LYS A 16 4.00 -16.77 9.75
N ILE A 17 3.55 -16.03 8.74
CA ILE A 17 2.54 -14.97 8.91
C ILE A 17 1.25 -15.54 9.50
N ASP A 18 0.81 -16.72 9.06
CA ASP A 18 -0.39 -17.39 9.58
C ASP A 18 -0.31 -17.66 11.09
N HIS A 19 0.86 -18.02 11.59
CA HIS A 19 1.07 -18.36 13.01
C HIS A 19 1.48 -17.16 13.87
N GLU A 20 2.31 -16.27 13.34
CA GLU A 20 2.98 -15.22 14.10
C GLU A 20 2.42 -13.82 13.80
N GLY A 21 1.73 -13.67 12.67
CA GLY A 21 1.28 -12.40 12.12
C GLY A 21 2.30 -11.76 11.18
N PHE A 22 1.91 -10.65 10.57
CA PHE A 22 2.77 -9.91 9.65
C PHE A 22 3.84 -9.13 10.40
N ILE A 23 5.04 -9.09 9.83
CA ILE A 23 6.15 -8.26 10.29
C ILE A 23 6.32 -7.10 9.31
N SER A 24 5.98 -5.90 9.76
CA SER A 24 6.27 -4.68 8.99
C SER A 24 7.77 -4.39 9.06
N LYS A 25 8.40 -4.25 7.89
CA LYS A 25 9.80 -3.81 7.78
C LYS A 25 9.81 -2.31 7.54
N PRO A 26 10.31 -1.48 8.46
CA PRO A 26 10.38 -0.04 8.27
C PRO A 26 11.20 0.33 7.03
N SER A 27 10.72 1.30 6.26
CA SER A 27 11.42 1.89 5.13
C SER A 27 10.97 3.35 4.97
N LEU A 28 11.85 4.19 4.46
CA LEU A 28 11.51 5.57 4.13
C LEU A 28 10.84 5.71 2.75
N GLU A 29 10.75 4.63 1.98
CA GLU A 29 10.24 4.65 0.60
C GLU A 29 8.84 4.03 0.44
N HIS A 30 8.20 3.61 1.53
CA HIS A 30 6.86 3.02 1.46
C HIS A 30 5.81 4.02 0.94
N TRP A 31 4.87 3.52 0.13
CA TRP A 31 3.90 4.36 -0.58
C TRP A 31 2.85 5.00 0.32
N LEU A 32 2.37 4.27 1.32
CA LEU A 32 1.33 4.68 2.26
C LEU A 32 1.82 4.54 3.73
N GLY A 33 3.11 4.84 3.99
CA GLY A 33 3.71 4.71 5.32
C GLY A 33 4.15 3.27 5.66
N ASN A 34 4.66 3.09 6.87
CA ASN A 34 5.13 1.80 7.37
C ASN A 34 3.94 0.95 7.84
N ALA A 35 3.40 0.17 6.93
CA ALA A 35 2.17 -0.61 7.09
C ALA A 35 2.30 -2.01 6.48
N ILE A 36 1.27 -2.82 6.62
CA ILE A 36 1.10 -4.10 5.93
C ILE A 36 0.27 -3.85 4.68
N TYR A 37 0.81 -4.22 3.51
CA TYR A 37 0.23 -3.89 2.22
C TYR A 37 -0.52 -5.05 1.61
N PHE A 38 -1.69 -4.76 1.05
CA PHE A 38 -2.50 -5.68 0.27
C PHE A 38 -2.89 -5.03 -1.06
N TYR A 39 -3.10 -5.86 -2.07
CA TYR A 39 -3.74 -5.49 -3.32
C TYR A 39 -5.20 -5.93 -3.29
N ILE A 40 -6.10 -5.13 -3.85
CA ILE A 40 -7.49 -5.56 -4.09
C ILE A 40 -7.54 -6.54 -5.26
N ASP A 41 -6.67 -6.37 -6.24
CA ASP A 41 -6.55 -7.24 -7.40
C ASP A 41 -5.54 -8.38 -7.14
N GLU A 42 -6.00 -9.63 -7.27
CA GLU A 42 -5.18 -10.82 -7.11
C GLU A 42 -4.01 -10.88 -8.10
N LEU A 43 -4.23 -10.44 -9.36
CA LEU A 43 -3.19 -10.45 -10.39
C LEU A 43 -2.02 -9.51 -10.04
N LEU A 44 -2.31 -8.40 -9.37
CA LEU A 44 -1.27 -7.50 -8.89
C LEU A 44 -0.44 -8.11 -7.76
N ALA A 45 -1.09 -8.83 -6.84
CA ALA A 45 -0.38 -9.54 -5.79
C ALA A 45 0.48 -10.69 -6.37
N LYS A 46 -0.01 -11.39 -7.40
CA LYS A 46 0.77 -12.39 -8.16
C LYS A 46 1.97 -11.75 -8.82
N TRP A 47 1.76 -10.68 -9.57
CA TRP A 47 2.84 -9.97 -10.24
C TRP A 47 3.91 -9.48 -9.25
N TRP A 48 3.51 -9.03 -8.06
CA TRP A 48 4.46 -8.63 -7.03
C TRP A 48 5.45 -9.75 -6.66
N THR A 49 4.99 -11.00 -6.61
CA THR A 49 5.84 -12.16 -6.29
C THR A 49 6.80 -12.54 -7.41
N THR A 50 6.55 -12.12 -8.64
CA THR A 50 7.40 -12.44 -9.81
C THR A 50 8.51 -11.39 -10.03
N ARG A 51 8.52 -10.31 -9.25
CA ARG A 51 9.56 -9.28 -9.38
C ARG A 51 10.92 -9.84 -9.04
N PRO A 52 11.95 -9.58 -9.88
CA PRO A 52 13.32 -9.89 -9.51
C PRO A 52 13.65 -9.17 -8.20
N SER A 53 14.48 -9.81 -7.39
CA SER A 53 14.92 -9.29 -6.09
C SER A 53 15.34 -7.83 -6.24
N ASN A 54 14.65 -6.99 -5.55
CA ASN A 54 14.80 -5.57 -5.71
C ASN A 54 15.15 -4.97 -4.36
N LYS A 55 15.14 -3.67 -4.31
CA LYS A 55 15.51 -2.76 -3.23
C LYS A 55 15.27 -3.24 -1.78
N PHE A 56 14.43 -4.25 -1.57
CA PHE A 56 14.13 -4.81 -0.24
C PHE A 56 14.89 -6.10 0.08
N GLY A 57 15.79 -6.57 -0.82
CA GLY A 57 16.73 -7.66 -0.56
C GLY A 57 16.12 -9.06 -0.37
N THR A 58 14.83 -9.24 -0.64
CA THR A 58 14.15 -10.53 -0.49
C THR A 58 13.88 -11.15 -1.86
N THR A 59 14.55 -12.26 -2.15
CA THR A 59 14.23 -13.09 -3.31
C THR A 59 13.07 -14.01 -2.93
N ILE A 60 11.95 -13.91 -3.63
CA ILE A 60 10.83 -14.84 -3.50
C ILE A 60 11.17 -16.09 -4.29
N LYS A 61 11.38 -17.21 -3.59
CA LYS A 61 11.75 -18.50 -4.20
C LYS A 61 10.54 -19.39 -4.46
N LYS A 62 9.55 -19.31 -3.59
CA LYS A 62 8.31 -20.07 -3.64
C LYS A 62 7.13 -19.10 -3.63
N PRO A 63 6.76 -18.53 -4.79
CA PRO A 63 5.68 -17.55 -4.85
C PRO A 63 4.39 -18.06 -4.22
N ALA A 64 3.80 -17.26 -3.34
CA ALA A 64 2.54 -17.56 -2.68
C ALA A 64 1.70 -16.30 -2.48
N LEU A 65 0.40 -16.51 -2.32
CA LEU A 65 -0.54 -15.47 -1.96
C LEU A 65 -1.21 -15.78 -0.63
N ILE A 66 -1.38 -14.75 0.17
CA ILE A 66 -2.27 -14.72 1.32
C ILE A 66 -3.54 -13.99 0.88
N LYS A 67 -4.66 -14.66 0.96
CA LYS A 67 -6.00 -14.11 0.75
C LYS A 67 -6.59 -13.77 2.11
N ALA A 68 -7.01 -12.53 2.31
CA ALA A 68 -7.50 -12.07 3.60
C ALA A 68 -8.68 -11.11 3.46
N TYR A 69 -9.57 -11.10 4.45
CA TYR A 69 -10.50 -9.99 4.65
C TYR A 69 -9.84 -8.92 5.51
N ILE A 70 -9.97 -7.68 5.06
CA ILE A 70 -9.65 -6.48 5.84
C ILE A 70 -10.97 -5.89 6.32
N SER A 71 -11.20 -5.92 7.64
CA SER A 71 -12.45 -5.48 8.28
C SER A 71 -12.14 -4.41 9.31
N VAL A 72 -12.72 -3.22 9.15
CA VAL A 72 -12.48 -2.07 10.03
C VAL A 72 -13.67 -1.11 9.97
N GLU A 73 -13.93 -0.38 11.06
CA GLU A 73 -14.97 0.66 11.10
C GLU A 73 -14.63 1.79 10.12
N ASP A 74 -15.67 2.39 9.52
CA ASP A 74 -15.49 3.35 8.42
C ASP A 74 -14.80 4.64 8.87
N ASP A 75 -14.97 5.05 10.12
CA ASP A 75 -14.32 6.23 10.72
C ASP A 75 -12.80 6.06 10.97
N ARG A 76 -12.31 4.81 10.89
CA ARG A 76 -10.89 4.45 11.01
C ARG A 76 -10.22 4.20 9.65
N VAL A 77 -10.90 4.55 8.55
CA VAL A 77 -10.42 4.38 7.17
C VAL A 77 -10.18 5.73 6.51
N LEU A 78 -9.04 5.89 5.89
CA LEU A 78 -8.78 6.96 4.92
C LEU A 78 -8.79 6.35 3.51
N ASP A 79 -9.89 6.49 2.79
CA ASP A 79 -10.04 5.95 1.44
C ASP A 79 -9.84 7.04 0.39
N LEU A 80 -8.63 7.19 -0.12
CA LEU A 80 -8.26 8.22 -1.08
C LEU A 80 -8.94 8.10 -2.47
N ARG A 81 -9.83 7.13 -2.65
CA ARG A 81 -10.73 7.06 -3.81
C ARG A 81 -11.98 7.92 -3.62
N LYS A 82 -12.30 8.29 -2.35
CA LYS A 82 -13.44 9.12 -2.00
C LYS A 82 -13.02 10.58 -1.92
N LEU A 83 -13.82 11.45 -2.54
CA LEU A 83 -13.50 12.88 -2.60
C LEU A 83 -13.41 13.53 -1.20
N ASP A 84 -14.29 13.15 -0.27
CA ASP A 84 -14.31 13.71 1.09
C ASP A 84 -13.05 13.31 1.88
N ASP A 85 -12.63 12.06 1.76
CA ASP A 85 -11.39 11.57 2.38
C ASP A 85 -10.16 12.23 1.75
N TYR A 86 -10.18 12.41 0.42
CA TYR A 86 -9.12 13.12 -0.29
C TYR A 86 -9.01 14.59 0.16
N ASN A 87 -10.13 15.29 0.31
CA ASN A 87 -10.17 16.64 0.85
C ASN A 87 -9.66 16.72 2.30
N THR A 88 -9.99 15.71 3.10
CA THR A 88 -9.49 15.57 4.48
C THR A 88 -7.98 15.34 4.50
N PHE A 89 -7.48 14.47 3.62
CA PHE A 89 -6.04 14.22 3.44
C PHE A 89 -5.28 15.50 3.08
N ILE A 90 -5.79 16.32 2.16
CA ILE A 90 -5.17 17.62 1.79
C ILE A 90 -5.06 18.54 3.00
N LYS A 91 -6.08 18.60 3.85
CA LYS A 91 -6.04 19.42 5.09
C LYS A 91 -4.93 18.91 6.03
N TRP A 92 -4.83 17.60 6.24
CA TRP A 92 -3.82 16.99 7.11
C TRP A 92 -2.39 17.16 6.56
N GLU A 93 -2.23 17.08 5.25
CA GLU A 93 -0.95 17.35 4.60
C GLU A 93 -0.49 18.80 4.82
N ASN A 94 -1.41 19.77 4.71
CA ASN A 94 -1.12 21.17 5.00
C ASN A 94 -0.78 21.41 6.49
N GLU A 95 -1.45 20.73 7.42
CA GLU A 95 -1.12 20.77 8.84
C GLU A 95 0.28 20.18 9.09
N TYR A 96 0.59 19.06 8.48
CA TYR A 96 1.90 18.41 8.58
C TYR A 96 3.03 19.32 8.09
N LYS A 97 2.83 20.00 6.94
CA LYS A 97 3.78 21.00 6.42
C LYS A 97 4.04 22.13 7.40
N LYS A 98 2.98 22.69 8.03
CA LYS A 98 3.11 23.77 9.02
C LYS A 98 3.92 23.30 10.22
N GLN A 99 3.58 22.14 10.79
CA GLN A 99 4.30 21.58 11.94
C GLN A 99 5.78 21.29 11.65
N LYS A 100 6.11 20.88 10.43
CA LYS A 100 7.50 20.67 10.01
C LYS A 100 8.26 21.99 9.93
N LYS A 101 7.67 23.04 9.37
CA LYS A 101 8.28 24.39 9.30
C LYS A 101 8.55 24.97 10.68
N GLU A 102 7.61 24.82 11.62
CA GLU A 102 7.75 25.33 12.99
C GLU A 102 8.86 24.64 13.79
N LYS A 103 9.06 23.33 13.57
CA LYS A 103 10.10 22.54 14.26
C LYS A 103 11.51 22.76 13.70
N THR A 104 11.61 23.12 12.44
CA THR A 104 12.88 23.46 11.80
C THR A 104 13.00 24.99 11.75
N ASN A 105 13.61 25.62 12.73
CA ASN A 105 13.98 27.07 12.72
C ASN A 105 14.97 27.42 11.58
N LYS A 106 14.97 26.69 10.48
CA LYS A 106 15.86 26.86 9.32
C LYS A 106 15.04 26.93 8.05
N GLU A 107 15.34 27.94 7.23
CA GLU A 107 14.79 28.21 5.91
C GLU A 107 15.05 27.11 4.86
N HIS A 108 15.69 26.01 5.25
CA HIS A 108 15.97 24.87 4.40
C HIS A 108 15.14 23.65 4.84
N MET A 109 13.93 23.55 4.30
CA MET A 109 13.21 22.30 4.26
C MET A 109 13.68 21.51 3.02
N ASP A 110 14.85 20.89 3.13
CA ASP A 110 15.52 20.16 2.04
C ASP A 110 14.93 18.76 1.77
N CYS A 111 13.73 18.48 2.25
CA CYS A 111 13.03 17.28 1.79
C CYS A 111 12.01 17.70 0.74
N PRO A 112 12.28 17.50 -0.55
CA PRO A 112 11.32 17.81 -1.60
C PRO A 112 9.96 17.19 -1.28
N ILE A 113 8.90 17.98 -1.40
CA ILE A 113 7.51 17.52 -1.15
C ILE A 113 7.16 16.30 -2.01
N ASP A 114 7.87 16.10 -3.11
CA ASP A 114 7.74 14.96 -4.02
C ASP A 114 8.60 13.76 -3.63
N SER A 115 9.37 13.83 -2.52
CA SER A 115 10.21 12.72 -2.11
C SER A 115 9.38 11.57 -1.55
N LYS A 116 9.91 10.35 -1.72
CA LYS A 116 9.30 9.14 -1.16
C LYS A 116 9.32 9.17 0.36
N GLU A 117 10.38 9.75 0.91
CA GLU A 117 10.58 9.92 2.36
C GLU A 117 9.52 10.84 2.96
N TYR A 118 9.25 11.97 2.31
CA TYR A 118 8.19 12.88 2.75
C TYR A 118 6.84 12.18 2.76
N ARG A 119 6.51 11.49 1.67
CA ARG A 119 5.24 10.75 1.54
C ARG A 119 5.11 9.69 2.63
N CYS A 120 6.14 8.86 2.83
CA CYS A 120 6.14 7.83 3.86
C CYS A 120 5.95 8.44 5.26
N ALA A 121 6.68 9.49 5.59
CA ALA A 121 6.59 10.18 6.88
C ALA A 121 5.22 10.85 7.12
N LEU A 122 4.60 11.39 6.06
CA LEU A 122 3.25 11.96 6.13
C LEU A 122 2.21 10.88 6.50
N PHE A 123 2.21 9.74 5.79
CA PHE A 123 1.27 8.66 6.09
C PHE A 123 1.52 8.02 7.46
N ASP A 124 2.77 7.86 7.88
CA ASP A 124 3.11 7.44 9.24
C ASP A 124 2.58 8.42 10.31
N SER A 125 2.62 9.73 10.01
CA SER A 125 2.03 10.74 10.88
C SER A 125 0.50 10.62 10.95
N ILE A 126 -0.16 10.31 9.84
CA ILE A 126 -1.62 10.08 9.80
C ILE A 126 -1.98 8.85 10.63
N PHE A 127 -1.31 7.73 10.45
CA PHE A 127 -1.52 6.52 11.26
C PHE A 127 -1.35 6.78 12.77
N ARG A 128 -0.39 7.61 13.15
CA ARG A 128 -0.12 7.90 14.58
C ARG A 128 -1.13 8.87 15.20
N ASN A 129 -1.55 9.90 14.45
CA ASN A 129 -2.16 11.08 15.04
C ASN A 129 -3.63 11.32 14.67
N LYS A 130 -4.18 10.59 13.67
CA LYS A 130 -5.52 10.87 13.16
C LYS A 130 -6.54 9.75 13.42
N GLY A 131 -6.18 8.73 14.21
CA GLY A 131 -7.07 7.61 14.52
C GLY A 131 -7.33 6.66 13.35
N ILE A 132 -6.55 6.78 12.27
CA ILE A 132 -6.68 5.95 11.07
C ILE A 132 -5.90 4.65 11.27
N ASP A 133 -6.50 3.52 10.92
CA ASP A 133 -5.87 2.20 10.97
C ASP A 133 -5.73 1.55 9.59
N VAL A 134 -6.51 2.02 8.62
CA VAL A 134 -6.42 1.55 7.23
C VAL A 134 -6.41 2.75 6.27
N ILE A 135 -5.48 2.70 5.32
CA ILE A 135 -5.41 3.67 4.23
C ILE A 135 -5.58 2.93 2.91
N VAL A 136 -6.51 3.39 2.08
CA VAL A 136 -6.69 2.88 0.71
C VAL A 136 -6.12 3.90 -0.26
N GLY A 137 -5.06 3.51 -0.96
CA GLY A 137 -4.40 4.33 -1.96
C GLY A 137 -4.70 3.87 -3.38
N CYS A 138 -4.76 4.83 -4.30
CA CYS A 138 -5.03 4.64 -5.70
C CYS A 138 -3.84 5.19 -6.51
N PHE A 139 -3.16 4.32 -7.26
CA PHE A 139 -1.93 4.67 -7.94
C PHE A 139 -2.10 4.59 -9.45
N HIS A 140 -1.88 5.71 -10.12
CA HIS A 140 -1.78 5.74 -11.56
C HIS A 140 -0.40 5.25 -12.01
N LYS A 141 -0.36 4.14 -12.75
CA LYS A 141 0.89 3.56 -13.26
C LYS A 141 0.72 3.24 -14.75
N PRO A 142 0.99 4.19 -15.63
CA PRO A 142 0.70 4.06 -17.06
C PRO A 142 1.53 2.97 -17.77
N ASN A 143 2.71 2.62 -17.27
CA ASN A 143 3.65 1.69 -17.90
C ASN A 143 3.84 0.43 -17.06
N GLN A 144 2.77 -0.36 -16.86
CA GLN A 144 2.88 -1.57 -16.05
C GLN A 144 3.10 -2.82 -16.89
N PRO A 145 4.05 -3.69 -16.49
CA PRO A 145 4.42 -4.89 -17.25
C PRO A 145 3.36 -6.01 -17.24
N TYR A 146 2.32 -5.89 -16.44
CA TYR A 146 1.20 -6.84 -16.45
C TYR A 146 0.19 -6.57 -17.57
N PHE A 147 0.26 -5.43 -18.25
CA PHE A 147 -0.43 -5.23 -19.51
C PHE A 147 0.44 -5.81 -20.63
N THR A 148 0.09 -6.98 -21.07
CA THR A 148 0.91 -7.80 -21.99
C THR A 148 1.00 -7.28 -23.42
N THR A 149 0.30 -6.19 -23.77
CA THR A 149 0.37 -5.61 -25.11
C THR A 149 0.23 -4.09 -25.10
N ASP A 150 1.04 -3.40 -25.91
CA ASP A 150 0.92 -1.97 -26.19
C ASP A 150 -0.48 -1.56 -26.67
N LYS A 151 -1.19 -2.52 -27.32
CA LYS A 151 -2.56 -2.33 -27.81
C LYS A 151 -3.57 -2.02 -26.71
N ILE A 152 -3.41 -2.57 -25.49
CA ILE A 152 -4.31 -2.30 -24.38
C ILE A 152 -4.14 -0.85 -23.91
N HIS A 153 -2.92 -0.36 -23.84
CA HIS A 153 -2.65 1.05 -23.53
C HIS A 153 -3.29 2.01 -24.52
N ASP A 154 -3.21 1.68 -25.82
CA ASP A 154 -3.81 2.50 -26.87
C ASP A 154 -5.33 2.50 -26.80
N ILE A 155 -5.96 1.39 -26.47
CA ILE A 155 -7.42 1.30 -26.28
C ILE A 155 -7.83 2.12 -25.07
N LEU A 156 -7.19 1.95 -23.92
CA LEU A 156 -7.52 2.70 -22.70
C LEU A 156 -7.37 4.21 -22.92
N ARG A 157 -6.27 4.64 -23.57
CA ARG A 157 -6.03 6.05 -23.86
C ARG A 157 -7.10 6.65 -24.80
N ARG A 158 -7.49 5.93 -25.85
CA ARG A 158 -8.55 6.38 -26.78
C ARG A 158 -9.92 6.50 -26.11
N LEU A 159 -10.18 5.66 -25.10
CA LEU A 159 -11.45 5.65 -24.37
C LEU A 159 -11.40 6.54 -23.12
N GLU A 160 -10.30 7.28 -22.90
CA GLU A 160 -10.06 8.09 -21.70
C GLU A 160 -10.16 7.28 -20.39
N LEU A 161 -9.87 5.96 -20.45
CA LEU A 161 -9.87 5.06 -19.33
C LEU A 161 -8.46 4.91 -18.78
N THR A 162 -8.37 4.76 -17.48
CA THR A 162 -7.11 4.53 -16.77
C THR A 162 -7.23 3.30 -15.89
N TYR A 163 -6.25 2.43 -15.98
CA TYR A 163 -6.10 1.37 -14.97
C TYR A 163 -5.43 1.95 -13.73
N THR A 164 -6.03 1.70 -12.59
CA THR A 164 -5.55 2.22 -11.31
C THR A 164 -5.22 1.06 -10.38
N GLU A 165 -3.97 0.99 -9.91
CA GLU A 165 -3.57 0.05 -8.89
C GLU A 165 -4.11 0.48 -7.53
N ILE A 166 -4.91 -0.36 -6.89
CA ILE A 166 -5.47 -0.08 -5.57
C ILE A 166 -4.72 -0.91 -4.53
N GLN A 167 -4.14 -0.22 -3.57
CA GLN A 167 -3.47 -0.83 -2.42
C GLN A 167 -4.19 -0.47 -1.12
N VAL A 168 -4.25 -1.44 -0.21
CA VAL A 168 -4.76 -1.28 1.14
C VAL A 168 -3.59 -1.43 2.10
N ALA A 169 -3.30 -0.37 2.86
CA ALA A 169 -2.26 -0.33 3.87
C ALA A 169 -2.91 -0.43 5.26
N VAL A 170 -2.57 -1.47 6.02
CA VAL A 170 -3.09 -1.74 7.36
C VAL A 170 -2.01 -1.43 8.39
N LYS A 171 -2.35 -0.64 9.40
CA LYS A 171 -1.48 -0.34 10.54
C LYS A 171 -1.05 -1.62 11.24
N ALA A 172 0.26 -1.82 11.36
CA ALA A 172 0.82 -3.11 11.79
C ALA A 172 0.35 -3.54 13.20
N GLU A 173 0.23 -2.60 14.12
CA GLU A 173 -0.21 -2.87 15.50
C GLU A 173 -1.68 -3.30 15.59
N LYS A 174 -2.47 -3.02 14.55
CA LYS A 174 -3.89 -3.33 14.46
C LYS A 174 -4.21 -4.58 13.63
N GLN A 175 -3.20 -5.28 13.12
CA GLN A 175 -3.38 -6.42 12.22
C GLN A 175 -4.30 -7.51 12.78
N LYS A 176 -4.16 -7.87 14.06
CA LYS A 176 -4.94 -8.95 14.68
C LYS A 176 -6.44 -8.64 14.80
N GLU A 177 -6.77 -7.34 14.87
CA GLU A 177 -8.15 -6.87 14.95
C GLU A 177 -8.78 -6.75 13.55
N ILE A 178 -7.97 -6.44 12.53
CA ILE A 178 -8.41 -5.97 11.22
C ILE A 178 -8.27 -7.04 10.14
N ILE A 179 -7.22 -7.88 10.21
CA ILE A 179 -6.89 -8.87 9.16
C ILE A 179 -7.38 -10.25 9.57
N THR A 180 -8.21 -10.86 8.73
CA THR A 180 -8.61 -12.27 8.85
C THR A 180 -8.10 -13.02 7.62
N ILE A 181 -7.09 -13.86 7.80
CA ILE A 181 -6.57 -14.74 6.73
C ILE A 181 -7.64 -15.79 6.41
N VAL A 182 -7.93 -15.93 5.12
CA VAL A 182 -8.93 -16.86 4.59
C VAL A 182 -8.26 -18.07 3.96
N ASP A 183 -7.15 -17.83 3.25
CA ASP A 183 -6.46 -18.88 2.49
C ASP A 183 -5.01 -18.48 2.19
N ILE A 184 -4.15 -19.49 2.08
CA ILE A 184 -2.75 -19.37 1.67
C ILE A 184 -2.48 -20.42 0.59
N TYR A 185 -2.13 -19.97 -0.59
CA TYR A 185 -1.88 -20.86 -1.72
C TYR A 185 -0.62 -20.51 -2.50
N LYS A 186 0.07 -21.57 -2.93
CA LYS A 186 1.23 -21.45 -3.82
C LYS A 186 0.77 -21.02 -5.21
N GLN A 187 1.57 -20.19 -5.84
CA GLN A 187 1.39 -19.97 -7.26
C GLN A 187 2.07 -21.11 -8.02
N ASN A 188 1.34 -21.74 -8.93
CA ASN A 188 1.94 -22.67 -9.86
C ASN A 188 2.90 -21.89 -10.75
N SER A 189 4.14 -22.36 -10.86
CA SER A 189 5.11 -21.84 -11.82
C SER A 189 4.49 -21.94 -13.21
N VAL A 190 4.29 -20.82 -13.87
CA VAL A 190 3.90 -20.76 -15.29
C VAL A 190 5.13 -21.04 -16.14
#